data_2393748afed0efeacc4b6e0f59f90ad1
#
_entry.id   2393748afed0efeacc4b6e0f59f90ad1
#
_cell.length_a   1.000
_cell.length_b   1.000
_cell.length_c   1.000
_cell.angle_alpha   90.00
_cell.angle_beta   90.00
_cell.angle_gamma   90.00
#
_symmetry.space_group_name_H-M   'P 1'
#
loop_
_entity.id
_entity.type
_entity.pdbx_description
1 polymer ?
#
loop_
_entity_poly.entity_id
_entity_poly.type
_entity_poly.pdbx_seq_one_letter_code
_entity_poly.pdbx_strand_id
1 'polypeptide(L)'
;MERRTVLGATAAVAAPWLVRARAQTRARRIGWLLPWVDPGAPPPGYAEAWKRLGWIEGETLLSRARFAAWRMERMPEMVDDLLRRQSVELLIAWNEDAAAAAARATSTIPIVFLFSFLPVECGLVDSYARPGRNCTGIAQNAGPEMVPKRLEYLRAIAPSARRFAVVSGDSRLSTVSGAPLDLRSMYSVAARSQGFELTFHTARRIEDVESALAEAAVAQAQATMIGSHTLVGAASSVVDFALRQRWITATLSPWLFDAGLLLYHGPSDADSQYVFERGLQMADRILRGANPADMPVELPAHVELAINLRAARALGLTLPQSLLLRADRVVQ
;
A
#
# COMPACT_ATOMS: atom_id res chain seq x y z
N MET A 1 -50.42 84.09 19.98
CA MET A 1 -50.60 82.66 20.40
C MET A 1 -50.28 81.79 19.19
N GLU A 2 -49.03 81.40 19.09
CA GLU A 2 -48.48 80.57 17.98
C GLU A 2 -48.45 79.09 18.37
N ARG A 3 -49.08 78.29 17.55
CA ARG A 3 -49.04 76.84 17.66
C ARG A 3 -47.86 76.32 16.83
N ARG A 4 -46.84 75.80 17.51
CA ARG A 4 -45.71 75.09 16.88
C ARG A 4 -46.14 73.65 16.62
N THR A 5 -46.10 73.28 15.34
CA THR A 5 -46.29 71.93 14.87
C THR A 5 -44.92 71.21 14.92
N VAL A 6 -44.87 70.14 15.66
CA VAL A 6 -43.65 69.28 15.72
C VAL A 6 -43.80 68.18 14.66
N LEU A 7 -42.94 68.22 13.62
CA LEU A 7 -42.79 67.14 12.65
C LEU A 7 -41.89 66.07 13.23
N GLY A 8 -42.48 64.91 13.52
CA GLY A 8 -41.68 63.70 13.88
C GLY A 8 -41.06 63.07 12.65
N ALA A 9 -39.73 63.05 12.56
CA ALA A 9 -38.98 62.30 11.59
C ALA A 9 -38.79 60.86 12.03
N THR A 10 -39.47 59.92 11.39
CA THR A 10 -39.22 58.48 11.54
C THR A 10 -37.99 58.10 10.74
N ALA A 11 -36.86 57.85 11.42
CA ALA A 11 -35.66 57.26 10.80
C ALA A 11 -35.89 55.78 10.56
N ALA A 12 -36.01 55.37 9.32
CA ALA A 12 -35.99 53.96 8.92
C ALA A 12 -34.56 53.41 9.06
N VAL A 13 -34.36 52.54 10.04
CA VAL A 13 -33.12 51.80 10.20
C VAL A 13 -33.09 50.70 9.13
N ALA A 14 -32.35 50.96 8.05
CA ALA A 14 -32.03 49.93 7.06
C ALA A 14 -31.01 48.95 7.69
N ALA A 15 -31.46 47.77 8.08
CA ALA A 15 -30.59 46.67 8.51
C ALA A 15 -29.76 46.23 7.29
N PRO A 16 -28.42 46.23 7.37
CA PRO A 16 -27.60 45.69 6.29
C PRO A 16 -27.78 44.16 6.29
N TRP A 17 -28.40 43.65 5.26
CA TRP A 17 -28.40 42.23 4.96
C TRP A 17 -26.94 41.85 4.69
N LEU A 18 -26.26 41.30 5.70
CA LEU A 18 -24.99 40.62 5.56
C LEU A 18 -25.21 39.36 4.70
N VAL A 19 -25.17 39.56 3.39
CA VAL A 19 -24.96 38.47 2.45
C VAL A 19 -23.56 37.96 2.78
N ARG A 20 -23.52 36.92 3.62
CA ARG A 20 -22.32 36.12 3.81
C ARG A 20 -21.98 35.56 2.44
N ALA A 21 -21.15 36.25 1.67
CA ALA A 21 -20.53 35.72 0.49
C ALA A 21 -19.80 34.43 0.96
N ARG A 22 -20.43 33.30 0.69
CA ARG A 22 -19.79 32.00 0.83
C ARG A 22 -18.63 32.07 -0.15
N ALA A 23 -17.44 32.39 0.34
CA ALA A 23 -16.22 32.30 -0.47
C ALA A 23 -16.29 30.92 -1.12
N GLN A 24 -16.46 30.90 -2.43
CA GLN A 24 -16.45 29.65 -3.21
C GLN A 24 -15.05 29.08 -3.00
N THR A 25 -14.91 28.20 -2.00
CA THR A 25 -13.65 27.54 -1.72
C THR A 25 -13.32 26.76 -2.96
N ARG A 26 -12.24 27.17 -3.64
CA ARG A 26 -11.74 26.49 -4.84
C ARG A 26 -11.60 25.00 -4.52
N ALA A 27 -12.18 24.14 -5.36
CA ALA A 27 -12.07 22.71 -5.19
C ALA A 27 -10.59 22.28 -5.12
N ARG A 28 -10.25 21.50 -4.12
CA ARG A 28 -8.91 20.93 -3.96
C ARG A 28 -8.69 19.82 -4.97
N ARG A 29 -7.50 19.73 -5.54
CA ARG A 29 -7.18 18.73 -6.57
C ARG A 29 -6.19 17.72 -6.04
N ILE A 30 -6.58 16.44 -6.10
CA ILE A 30 -5.73 15.32 -5.67
C ILE A 30 -5.45 14.39 -6.84
N GLY A 31 -4.25 13.83 -6.85
CA GLY A 31 -3.81 12.84 -7.82
C GLY A 31 -3.62 11.47 -7.19
N TRP A 32 -4.14 10.43 -7.83
CA TRP A 32 -3.93 9.04 -7.45
C TRP A 32 -3.00 8.34 -8.42
N LEU A 33 -2.00 7.65 -7.89
CA LEU A 33 -1.07 6.82 -8.63
C LEU A 33 -1.31 5.35 -8.23
N LEU A 34 -1.89 4.58 -9.14
CA LEU A 34 -2.41 3.24 -8.89
C LEU A 34 -1.72 2.22 -9.80
N PRO A 35 -1.25 1.07 -9.26
CA PRO A 35 -0.49 0.09 -10.04
C PRO A 35 -1.34 -0.75 -10.98
N TRP A 36 -2.62 -0.97 -10.70
CA TRP A 36 -3.50 -1.88 -11.44
C TRP A 36 -4.09 -1.29 -12.72
N VAL A 37 -4.93 -2.07 -13.39
CA VAL A 37 -5.72 -1.64 -14.56
C VAL A 37 -6.87 -0.75 -14.09
N ASP A 38 -7.22 0.26 -14.88
CA ASP A 38 -8.35 1.13 -14.59
C ASP A 38 -9.65 0.30 -14.49
N PRO A 39 -10.31 0.29 -13.33
CA PRO A 39 -11.58 -0.42 -13.14
C PRO A 39 -12.80 0.31 -13.74
N GLY A 40 -12.59 1.50 -14.34
CA GLY A 40 -13.66 2.34 -14.92
C GLY A 40 -14.52 3.08 -13.90
N ALA A 41 -14.34 2.80 -12.59
CA ALA A 41 -15.04 3.46 -11.50
C ALA A 41 -14.17 3.49 -10.24
N PRO A 42 -14.36 4.48 -9.35
CA PRO A 42 -13.74 4.46 -8.03
C PRO A 42 -14.18 3.23 -7.22
N PRO A 43 -13.35 2.76 -6.27
CA PRO A 43 -13.75 1.65 -5.41
C PRO A 43 -15.01 1.98 -4.60
N PRO A 44 -15.84 0.97 -4.28
CA PRO A 44 -17.00 1.16 -3.42
C PRO A 44 -16.63 1.89 -2.11
N GLY A 45 -17.46 2.82 -1.66
CA GLY A 45 -17.23 3.59 -0.44
C GLY A 45 -16.23 4.75 -0.57
N TYR A 46 -15.59 4.97 -1.74
CA TYR A 46 -14.65 6.06 -1.96
C TYR A 46 -15.25 7.44 -1.72
N ALA A 47 -16.39 7.73 -2.37
CA ALA A 47 -17.07 9.02 -2.24
C ALA A 47 -17.59 9.23 -0.82
N GLU A 48 -18.13 8.20 -0.18
CA GLU A 48 -18.61 8.22 1.20
C GLU A 48 -17.47 8.48 2.19
N ALA A 49 -16.29 7.90 1.96
CA ALA A 49 -15.12 8.12 2.80
C ALA A 49 -14.69 9.60 2.77
N TRP A 50 -14.60 10.20 1.59
CA TRP A 50 -14.33 11.64 1.47
C TRP A 50 -15.44 12.51 2.05
N LYS A 51 -16.71 12.11 1.86
CA LYS A 51 -17.87 12.84 2.41
C LYS A 51 -17.85 12.86 3.93
N ARG A 52 -17.44 11.76 4.59
CA ARG A 52 -17.26 11.72 6.05
C ARG A 52 -16.21 12.73 6.54
N LEU A 53 -15.21 13.05 5.70
CA LEU A 53 -14.19 14.06 5.97
C LEU A 53 -14.62 15.48 5.56
N GLY A 54 -15.83 15.64 5.03
CA GLY A 54 -16.38 16.94 4.62
C GLY A 54 -16.04 17.35 3.18
N TRP A 55 -15.52 16.42 2.37
CA TRP A 55 -15.22 16.67 0.97
C TRP A 55 -16.27 16.04 0.05
N ILE A 56 -16.65 16.77 -0.99
CA ILE A 56 -17.63 16.31 -1.99
C ILE A 56 -16.93 16.26 -3.34
N GLU A 57 -16.81 15.04 -3.90
CA GLU A 57 -16.21 14.83 -5.22
C GLU A 57 -17.00 15.59 -6.28
N GLY A 58 -16.30 16.32 -7.13
CA GLY A 58 -16.88 17.18 -8.16
C GLY A 58 -17.24 18.60 -7.68
N GLU A 59 -17.29 18.87 -6.37
CA GLU A 59 -17.64 20.18 -5.81
C GLU A 59 -16.46 20.81 -5.04
N THR A 60 -16.06 20.20 -3.93
CA THR A 60 -14.97 20.69 -3.06
C THR A 60 -13.68 19.91 -3.23
N LEU A 61 -13.75 18.73 -3.84
CA LEU A 61 -12.62 17.86 -4.17
C LEU A 61 -12.69 17.41 -5.63
N LEU A 62 -11.58 17.40 -6.31
CA LEU A 62 -11.44 16.87 -7.67
C LEU A 62 -10.34 15.82 -7.69
N SER A 63 -10.75 14.57 -7.82
CA SER A 63 -9.82 13.44 -7.90
C SER A 63 -9.41 13.13 -9.33
N ARG A 64 -8.14 12.85 -9.53
CA ARG A 64 -7.56 12.45 -10.82
C ARG A 64 -6.73 11.19 -10.62
N ALA A 65 -7.22 10.06 -11.10
CA ALA A 65 -6.52 8.79 -11.01
C ALA A 65 -5.69 8.52 -12.28
N ARG A 66 -4.56 7.85 -12.10
CA ARG A 66 -3.74 7.27 -13.15
C ARG A 66 -3.42 5.83 -12.81
N PHE A 67 -3.56 4.95 -13.78
CA PHE A 67 -3.46 3.50 -13.64
C PHE A 67 -2.30 2.98 -14.49
N ALA A 68 -1.33 2.35 -13.84
CA ALA A 68 -0.13 1.83 -14.49
C ALA A 68 -0.36 0.54 -15.28
N ALA A 69 -1.48 -0.16 -15.06
CA ALA A 69 -1.75 -1.48 -15.64
C ALA A 69 -0.60 -2.47 -15.40
N TRP A 70 -0.09 -2.49 -14.17
CA TRP A 70 1.07 -3.29 -13.72
C TRP A 70 2.40 -2.96 -14.41
N ARG A 71 2.48 -1.83 -15.12
CA ARG A 71 3.67 -1.31 -15.79
C ARG A 71 4.26 -0.15 -14.99
N MET A 72 5.09 -0.47 -14.01
CA MET A 72 5.64 0.54 -13.07
C MET A 72 6.54 1.56 -13.77
N GLU A 73 7.12 1.21 -14.91
CA GLU A 73 7.88 2.13 -15.76
C GLU A 73 7.07 3.32 -16.29
N ARG A 74 5.72 3.25 -16.25
CA ARG A 74 4.83 4.36 -16.62
C ARG A 74 4.63 5.39 -15.50
N MET A 75 5.02 5.10 -14.26
CA MET A 75 4.79 5.99 -13.13
C MET A 75 5.36 7.41 -13.32
N PRO A 76 6.57 7.62 -13.86
CA PRO A 76 7.10 8.97 -14.09
C PRO A 76 6.22 9.83 -15.02
N GLU A 77 5.72 9.25 -16.14
CA GLU A 77 4.83 9.93 -17.07
C GLU A 77 3.51 10.33 -16.40
N MET A 78 2.95 9.43 -15.59
CA MET A 78 1.69 9.65 -14.87
C MET A 78 1.82 10.75 -13.82
N VAL A 79 2.94 10.78 -13.11
CA VAL A 79 3.25 11.86 -12.15
C VAL A 79 3.36 13.19 -12.88
N ASP A 80 4.07 13.24 -13.99
CA ASP A 80 4.22 14.47 -14.79
C ASP A 80 2.85 15.01 -15.26
N ASP A 81 1.98 14.12 -15.75
CA ASP A 81 0.62 14.49 -16.14
C ASP A 81 -0.20 15.05 -14.97
N LEU A 82 -0.17 14.40 -13.79
CA LEU A 82 -0.88 14.86 -12.61
C LEU A 82 -0.37 16.22 -12.11
N LEU A 83 0.94 16.42 -12.10
CA LEU A 83 1.54 17.66 -11.63
C LEU A 83 1.34 18.82 -12.61
N ARG A 84 1.64 18.61 -13.89
CA ARG A 84 1.68 19.71 -14.89
C ARG A 84 0.35 19.97 -15.55
N ARG A 85 -0.39 18.92 -15.94
CA ARG A 85 -1.66 19.08 -16.67
C ARG A 85 -2.86 19.17 -15.74
N GLN A 86 -2.90 18.37 -14.66
CA GLN A 86 -3.99 18.36 -13.72
C GLN A 86 -3.77 19.34 -12.56
N SER A 87 -2.54 19.83 -12.36
CA SER A 87 -2.15 20.77 -11.31
C SER A 87 -2.67 20.34 -9.94
N VAL A 88 -2.40 19.08 -9.56
CA VAL A 88 -2.81 18.53 -8.27
C VAL A 88 -2.04 19.17 -7.12
N GLU A 89 -2.67 19.24 -5.96
CA GLU A 89 -2.14 19.86 -4.74
C GLU A 89 -1.69 18.80 -3.72
N LEU A 90 -1.98 17.54 -3.99
CA LEU A 90 -1.61 16.37 -3.20
C LEU A 90 -1.55 15.14 -4.11
N LEU A 91 -0.56 14.29 -3.91
CA LEU A 91 -0.48 12.97 -4.54
C LEU A 91 -0.73 11.88 -3.50
N ILE A 92 -1.54 10.89 -3.87
CA ILE A 92 -1.72 9.66 -3.11
C ILE A 92 -1.12 8.52 -3.94
N ALA A 93 -0.09 7.89 -3.40
CA ALA A 93 0.68 6.84 -4.05
C ALA A 93 0.43 5.49 -3.39
N TRP A 94 0.02 4.49 -4.16
CA TRP A 94 -0.39 3.21 -3.60
C TRP A 94 0.77 2.34 -3.11
N ASN A 95 1.94 2.45 -3.72
CA ASN A 95 3.12 1.62 -3.39
C ASN A 95 4.43 2.41 -3.51
N GLU A 96 5.57 1.75 -3.26
CA GLU A 96 6.91 2.35 -3.38
C GLU A 96 7.20 2.94 -4.75
N ASP A 97 6.86 2.23 -5.82
CA ASP A 97 7.19 2.69 -7.18
C ASP A 97 6.49 4.00 -7.49
N ALA A 98 5.20 4.09 -7.13
CA ALA A 98 4.40 5.30 -7.26
C ALA A 98 4.95 6.43 -6.36
N ALA A 99 5.24 6.12 -5.09
CA ALA A 99 5.74 7.10 -4.12
C ALA A 99 7.13 7.62 -4.51
N ALA A 100 8.04 6.73 -4.90
CA ALA A 100 9.38 7.12 -5.32
C ALA A 100 9.36 7.92 -6.63
N ALA A 101 8.50 7.56 -7.60
CA ALA A 101 8.33 8.35 -8.82
C ALA A 101 7.81 9.76 -8.50
N ALA A 102 6.81 9.87 -7.61
CA ALA A 102 6.27 11.14 -7.15
C ALA A 102 7.34 11.99 -6.43
N ALA A 103 8.08 11.40 -5.47
CA ALA A 103 9.10 12.09 -4.70
C ALA A 103 10.31 12.55 -5.54
N ARG A 104 10.63 11.85 -6.63
CA ARG A 104 11.63 12.32 -7.60
C ARG A 104 11.15 13.53 -8.41
N ALA A 105 9.85 13.60 -8.69
CA ALA A 105 9.28 14.64 -9.54
C ALA A 105 8.98 15.94 -8.79
N THR A 106 8.76 15.89 -7.47
CA THR A 106 8.46 17.07 -6.66
C THR A 106 8.96 16.95 -5.22
N SER A 107 9.50 18.04 -4.70
CA SER A 107 9.84 18.20 -3.28
C SER A 107 8.85 19.10 -2.54
N THR A 108 7.85 19.65 -3.22
CA THR A 108 6.93 20.66 -2.67
C THR A 108 5.48 20.18 -2.61
N ILE A 109 5.02 19.40 -3.60
CA ILE A 109 3.67 18.83 -3.56
C ILE A 109 3.68 17.68 -2.55
N PRO A 110 2.79 17.70 -1.55
CA PRO A 110 2.65 16.63 -0.57
C PRO A 110 2.37 15.28 -1.20
N ILE A 111 2.91 14.22 -0.61
CA ILE A 111 2.72 12.84 -1.03
C ILE A 111 2.29 12.00 0.17
N VAL A 112 1.16 11.30 0.05
CA VAL A 112 0.71 10.28 0.99
C VAL A 112 0.88 8.91 0.33
N PHE A 113 1.79 8.08 0.85
CA PHE A 113 1.91 6.70 0.40
C PHE A 113 1.07 5.76 1.29
N LEU A 114 0.48 4.70 0.68
CA LEU A 114 -0.46 3.84 1.39
C LEU A 114 0.12 2.46 1.76
N PHE A 115 0.95 1.87 0.94
CA PHE A 115 1.50 0.52 1.15
C PHE A 115 2.99 0.50 0.82
N SER A 116 3.77 1.34 1.51
CA SER A 116 5.21 1.32 1.35
C SER A 116 5.85 0.21 2.19
N PHE A 117 6.77 -0.53 1.59
CA PHE A 117 7.44 -1.65 2.27
C PHE A 117 8.58 -1.18 3.17
N LEU A 118 9.46 -0.30 2.67
CA LEU A 118 10.65 0.22 3.35
C LEU A 118 10.82 1.72 3.07
N PRO A 119 9.92 2.59 3.58
CA PRO A 119 9.91 4.00 3.20
C PRO A 119 11.16 4.77 3.60
N VAL A 120 11.85 4.38 4.68
CA VAL A 120 13.11 5.00 5.11
C VAL A 120 14.25 4.59 4.18
N GLU A 121 14.40 3.31 3.93
CA GLU A 121 15.47 2.76 3.06
C GLU A 121 15.29 3.19 1.60
N CYS A 122 14.04 3.38 1.16
CA CYS A 122 13.74 3.94 -0.16
C CYS A 122 13.93 5.46 -0.23
N GLY A 123 14.20 6.13 0.89
CA GLY A 123 14.45 7.57 0.96
C GLY A 123 13.19 8.42 0.83
N LEU A 124 12.01 7.86 1.02
CA LEU A 124 10.74 8.60 1.03
C LEU A 124 10.64 9.50 2.26
N VAL A 125 11.14 9.02 3.40
CA VAL A 125 11.14 9.70 4.68
C VAL A 125 12.48 9.53 5.38
N ASP A 126 12.82 10.44 6.29
CA ASP A 126 14.06 10.36 7.06
C ASP A 126 13.93 9.37 8.24
N SER A 127 12.75 9.27 8.83
CA SER A 127 12.39 8.26 9.85
C SER A 127 10.86 8.09 9.93
N TYR A 128 10.40 7.01 10.55
CA TYR A 128 8.97 6.80 10.80
C TYR A 128 8.36 7.89 11.70
N ALA A 129 9.08 8.31 12.75
CA ALA A 129 8.59 9.30 13.71
C ALA A 129 8.62 10.73 13.16
N ARG A 130 9.59 11.06 12.31
CA ARG A 130 9.76 12.37 11.68
C ARG A 130 10.12 12.19 10.22
N PRO A 131 9.15 12.25 9.32
CA PRO A 131 9.37 12.10 7.89
C PRO A 131 10.37 13.09 7.29
N GLY A 132 10.34 14.35 7.75
CA GLY A 132 11.33 15.37 7.39
C GLY A 132 11.25 15.89 5.95
N ARG A 133 10.38 15.31 5.12
CA ARG A 133 10.21 15.61 3.69
C ARG A 133 8.76 15.90 3.33
N ASN A 134 8.46 16.05 2.05
CA ASN A 134 7.10 16.22 1.55
C ASN A 134 6.29 14.90 1.50
N CYS A 135 6.81 13.81 2.04
CA CYS A 135 6.19 12.49 2.06
C CYS A 135 5.79 12.10 3.48
N THR A 136 4.63 11.49 3.62
CA THR A 136 4.19 10.73 4.79
C THR A 136 3.27 9.60 4.33
N GLY A 137 2.77 8.76 5.22
CA GLY A 137 1.84 7.72 4.82
C GLY A 137 1.84 6.53 5.76
N ILE A 138 1.52 5.37 5.21
CA ILE A 138 1.38 4.12 5.95
C ILE A 138 2.31 3.08 5.37
N ALA A 139 3.18 2.51 6.21
CA ALA A 139 4.06 1.43 5.81
C ALA A 139 3.31 0.10 5.87
N GLN A 140 3.60 -0.79 4.92
CA GLN A 140 3.01 -2.12 4.86
C GLN A 140 3.65 -3.08 5.88
N ASN A 141 4.87 -2.82 6.29
CA ASN A 141 5.65 -3.64 7.20
C ASN A 141 6.10 -2.87 8.43
N ALA A 142 6.25 -3.61 9.52
CA ALA A 142 6.87 -3.10 10.74
C ALA A 142 8.39 -2.97 10.64
N GLY A 143 9.00 -3.33 9.48
CA GLY A 143 10.43 -3.21 9.25
C GLY A 143 11.07 -4.44 8.60
N PRO A 144 12.39 -4.42 8.38
CA PRO A 144 13.12 -5.50 7.71
C PRO A 144 13.13 -6.83 8.51
N GLU A 145 12.86 -6.79 9.83
CA GLU A 145 12.78 -7.97 10.71
C GLU A 145 11.61 -8.91 10.37
N MET A 146 10.65 -8.48 9.58
CA MET A 146 9.53 -9.33 9.14
C MET A 146 9.98 -10.46 8.20
N VAL A 147 11.08 -10.27 7.47
CA VAL A 147 11.62 -11.30 6.57
C VAL A 147 12.19 -12.50 7.35
N PRO A 148 13.11 -12.31 8.31
CA PRO A 148 13.57 -13.39 9.17
C PRO A 148 12.43 -14.15 9.84
N LYS A 149 11.40 -13.44 10.30
CA LYS A 149 10.25 -14.05 10.98
C LYS A 149 9.45 -15.00 10.08
N ARG A 150 9.21 -14.64 8.83
CA ARG A 150 8.55 -15.54 7.86
C ARG A 150 9.37 -16.80 7.59
N LEU A 151 10.69 -16.65 7.47
CA LEU A 151 11.59 -17.79 7.30
C LEU A 151 11.64 -18.69 8.53
N GLU A 152 11.57 -18.14 9.74
CA GLU A 152 11.43 -18.90 10.99
C GLU A 152 10.16 -19.78 10.98
N TYR A 153 9.03 -19.23 10.54
CA TYR A 153 7.79 -20.02 10.40
C TYR A 153 7.94 -21.15 9.37
N LEU A 154 8.51 -20.86 8.20
CA LEU A 154 8.78 -21.89 7.18
C LEU A 154 9.73 -22.98 7.71
N ARG A 155 10.75 -22.59 8.46
CA ARG A 155 11.66 -23.55 9.12
C ARG A 155 10.94 -24.42 10.14
N ALA A 156 10.01 -23.84 10.92
CA ALA A 156 9.24 -24.59 11.90
C ALA A 156 8.31 -25.64 11.23
N ILE A 157 7.74 -25.30 10.07
CA ILE A 157 6.89 -26.20 9.28
C ILE A 157 7.73 -27.29 8.59
N ALA A 158 8.90 -26.95 8.08
CA ALA A 158 9.75 -27.81 7.29
C ALA A 158 11.19 -27.85 7.81
N PRO A 159 11.47 -28.52 8.93
CA PRO A 159 12.81 -28.54 9.53
C PRO A 159 13.90 -29.14 8.64
N SER A 160 13.52 -30.04 7.71
CA SER A 160 14.43 -30.69 6.76
C SER A 160 14.65 -29.90 5.46
N ALA A 161 13.85 -28.88 5.17
CA ALA A 161 14.01 -28.08 3.94
C ALA A 161 15.37 -27.36 3.94
N ARG A 162 16.02 -27.33 2.78
CA ARG A 162 17.30 -26.65 2.57
C ARG A 162 17.19 -25.57 1.49
N ARG A 163 16.40 -25.80 0.44
CA ARG A 163 16.27 -24.89 -0.70
C ARG A 163 15.01 -24.04 -0.56
N PHE A 164 15.24 -22.74 -0.50
CA PHE A 164 14.22 -21.73 -0.37
C PHE A 164 14.22 -20.86 -1.62
N ALA A 165 13.05 -20.58 -2.18
CA ALA A 165 12.89 -19.65 -3.29
C ALA A 165 12.04 -18.44 -2.91
N VAL A 166 12.41 -17.28 -3.42
CA VAL A 166 11.54 -16.10 -3.48
C VAL A 166 11.04 -15.97 -4.90
N VAL A 167 9.73 -16.04 -5.09
CA VAL A 167 9.05 -15.77 -6.37
C VAL A 167 8.26 -14.48 -6.22
N SER A 168 8.67 -13.43 -6.94
CA SER A 168 8.14 -12.09 -6.74
C SER A 168 8.20 -11.27 -8.03
N GLY A 169 7.59 -10.08 -8.05
CA GLY A 169 7.60 -9.18 -9.22
C GLY A 169 8.97 -8.62 -9.53
N ASP A 170 9.55 -7.86 -8.64
CA ASP A 170 10.96 -7.44 -8.67
C ASP A 170 11.51 -7.51 -7.24
N SER A 171 12.76 -7.90 -7.13
CA SER A 171 13.49 -7.84 -5.85
C SER A 171 14.06 -6.44 -5.58
N ARG A 172 13.89 -5.52 -6.51
CA ARG A 172 14.41 -4.15 -6.43
C ARG A 172 13.27 -3.17 -6.21
N LEU A 173 13.31 -2.49 -5.06
CA LEU A 173 12.39 -1.41 -4.77
C LEU A 173 12.87 -0.10 -5.39
N SER A 174 11.95 0.67 -5.91
CA SER A 174 12.22 2.01 -6.39
C SER A 174 12.58 2.94 -5.23
N THR A 175 13.63 3.75 -5.42
CA THR A 175 14.07 4.72 -4.41
C THR A 175 14.01 6.15 -4.93
N VAL A 176 14.04 7.10 -4.04
CA VAL A 176 14.10 8.53 -4.40
C VAL A 176 15.43 8.89 -5.06
N SER A 177 16.53 8.23 -4.71
CA SER A 177 17.84 8.45 -5.33
C SER A 177 17.93 7.95 -6.77
N GLY A 178 16.99 7.08 -7.19
CA GLY A 178 17.02 6.40 -8.49
C GLY A 178 17.85 5.11 -8.51
N ALA A 179 18.74 4.90 -7.53
CA ALA A 179 19.45 3.63 -7.37
C ALA A 179 18.51 2.62 -6.66
N PRO A 180 18.13 1.50 -7.31
CA PRO A 180 17.16 0.59 -6.72
C PRO A 180 17.71 -0.09 -5.47
N LEU A 181 16.86 -0.25 -4.44
CA LEU A 181 17.17 -1.04 -3.26
C LEU A 181 16.94 -2.52 -3.56
N ASP A 182 18.01 -3.33 -3.56
CA ASP A 182 17.91 -4.77 -3.82
C ASP A 182 17.61 -5.54 -2.52
N LEU A 183 16.42 -6.13 -2.45
CA LEU A 183 15.98 -6.94 -1.32
C LEU A 183 16.70 -8.29 -1.21
N ARG A 184 17.43 -8.73 -2.26
CA ARG A 184 18.11 -10.04 -2.27
C ARG A 184 19.12 -10.16 -1.13
N SER A 185 19.83 -9.08 -0.81
CA SER A 185 20.79 -9.09 0.30
C SER A 185 20.11 -9.36 1.64
N MET A 186 19.00 -8.71 1.92
CA MET A 186 18.21 -8.87 3.15
C MET A 186 17.65 -10.30 3.27
N TYR A 187 17.01 -10.81 2.21
CA TYR A 187 16.53 -12.19 2.17
C TYR A 187 17.67 -13.21 2.29
N SER A 188 18.81 -12.95 1.64
CA SER A 188 19.97 -13.85 1.70
C SER A 188 20.59 -13.95 3.09
N VAL A 189 20.67 -12.84 3.82
CA VAL A 189 21.13 -12.84 5.22
C VAL A 189 20.17 -13.64 6.09
N ALA A 190 18.87 -13.35 5.98
CA ALA A 190 17.83 -14.04 6.74
C ALA A 190 17.74 -15.54 6.39
N ALA A 191 17.88 -15.92 5.13
CA ALA A 191 17.86 -17.31 4.69
C ALA A 191 19.05 -18.10 5.27
N ARG A 192 20.26 -17.54 5.19
CA ARG A 192 21.46 -18.16 5.77
C ARG A 192 21.33 -18.37 7.27
N SER A 193 20.80 -17.42 8.02
CA SER A 193 20.60 -17.57 9.47
C SER A 193 19.64 -18.70 9.83
N GLN A 194 18.74 -19.07 8.92
CA GLN A 194 17.82 -20.20 9.04
C GLN A 194 18.33 -21.48 8.35
N GLY A 195 19.55 -21.49 7.80
CA GLY A 195 20.13 -22.63 7.11
C GLY A 195 19.47 -22.96 5.77
N PHE A 196 18.94 -21.95 5.06
CA PHE A 196 18.41 -22.09 3.71
C PHE A 196 19.43 -21.64 2.65
N GLU A 197 19.50 -22.38 1.57
CA GLU A 197 20.04 -21.94 0.28
C GLU A 197 18.94 -21.19 -0.47
N LEU A 198 19.22 -19.95 -0.88
CA LEU A 198 18.23 -19.05 -1.42
C LEU A 198 18.38 -18.82 -2.93
N THR A 199 17.26 -18.90 -3.66
CA THR A 199 17.15 -18.48 -5.06
C THR A 199 16.06 -17.42 -5.23
N PHE A 200 16.21 -16.56 -6.27
CA PHE A 200 15.22 -15.54 -6.62
C PHE A 200 14.75 -15.74 -8.06
N HIS A 201 13.43 -15.73 -8.23
CA HIS A 201 12.76 -15.87 -9.51
C HIS A 201 11.80 -14.71 -9.69
N THR A 202 11.89 -14.02 -10.82
CA THR A 202 11.20 -12.74 -11.03
C THR A 202 10.13 -12.86 -12.10
N ALA A 203 8.90 -12.47 -11.76
CA ALA A 203 7.77 -12.34 -12.65
C ALA A 203 7.31 -10.87 -12.67
N ARG A 204 7.82 -10.06 -13.60
CA ARG A 204 7.46 -8.63 -13.70
C ARG A 204 6.10 -8.41 -14.34
N ARG A 205 5.67 -9.34 -15.18
CA ARG A 205 4.38 -9.34 -15.88
C ARG A 205 3.67 -10.68 -15.65
N ILE A 206 2.39 -10.73 -15.91
CA ILE A 206 1.59 -11.95 -15.74
C ILE A 206 2.14 -13.09 -16.62
N GLU A 207 2.62 -12.75 -17.81
CA GLU A 207 3.20 -13.73 -18.76
C GLU A 207 4.49 -14.38 -18.23
N ASP A 208 5.20 -13.73 -17.32
CA ASP A 208 6.44 -14.23 -16.74
C ASP A 208 6.19 -15.21 -15.57
N VAL A 209 4.96 -15.30 -15.05
CA VAL A 209 4.65 -16.04 -13.81
C VAL A 209 4.97 -17.53 -13.96
N GLU A 210 4.53 -18.15 -15.04
CA GLU A 210 4.75 -19.59 -15.28
C GLU A 210 6.25 -19.92 -15.39
N SER A 211 7.02 -19.10 -16.09
CA SER A 211 8.47 -19.25 -16.22
C SER A 211 9.18 -19.11 -14.87
N ALA A 212 8.83 -18.10 -14.08
CA ALA A 212 9.44 -17.88 -12.77
C ALA A 212 9.15 -19.02 -11.79
N LEU A 213 7.94 -19.57 -11.83
CA LEU A 213 7.58 -20.76 -11.03
C LEU A 213 8.34 -22.01 -11.52
N ALA A 214 8.47 -22.21 -12.83
CA ALA A 214 9.22 -23.31 -13.41
C ALA A 214 10.71 -23.23 -13.06
N GLU A 215 11.31 -22.06 -13.12
CA GLU A 215 12.69 -21.83 -12.69
C GLU A 215 12.91 -22.19 -11.21
N ALA A 216 11.99 -21.80 -10.33
CA ALA A 216 12.05 -22.18 -8.92
C ALA A 216 11.91 -23.70 -8.73
N ALA A 217 11.14 -24.38 -9.57
CA ALA A 217 11.02 -25.83 -9.56
C ALA A 217 12.32 -26.50 -10.04
N VAL A 218 12.94 -25.98 -11.11
CA VAL A 218 14.26 -26.46 -11.59
C VAL A 218 15.33 -26.30 -10.51
N ALA A 219 15.29 -25.19 -9.74
CA ALA A 219 16.13 -24.97 -8.57
C ALA A 219 15.77 -25.88 -7.38
N GLN A 220 14.80 -26.77 -7.55
CA GLN A 220 14.34 -27.73 -6.56
C GLN A 220 13.93 -27.06 -5.23
N ALA A 221 13.24 -25.94 -5.30
CA ALA A 221 12.67 -25.25 -4.13
C ALA A 221 11.78 -26.19 -3.31
N GLN A 222 11.90 -26.14 -2.01
CA GLN A 222 11.12 -26.92 -1.05
C GLN A 222 10.18 -26.01 -0.23
N ALA A 223 10.67 -24.81 0.04
CA ALA A 223 9.91 -23.76 0.70
C ALA A 223 9.99 -22.48 -0.13
N THR A 224 8.92 -21.72 -0.21
CA THR A 224 8.85 -20.54 -1.05
C THR A 224 8.16 -19.37 -0.34
N MET A 225 8.71 -18.17 -0.57
CA MET A 225 8.00 -16.92 -0.37
C MET A 225 7.43 -16.49 -1.72
N ILE A 226 6.12 -16.35 -1.79
CA ILE A 226 5.41 -15.97 -3.00
C ILE A 226 4.69 -14.65 -2.73
N GLY A 227 5.02 -13.62 -3.46
CA GLY A 227 4.36 -12.34 -3.24
C GLY A 227 4.75 -11.23 -4.21
N SER A 228 3.77 -10.79 -4.98
CA SER A 228 3.74 -9.51 -5.68
C SER A 228 2.34 -9.32 -6.24
N HIS A 229 2.01 -8.10 -6.63
CA HIS A 229 0.73 -7.82 -7.31
C HIS A 229 0.60 -8.58 -8.62
N THR A 230 1.69 -8.79 -9.35
CA THR A 230 1.71 -9.59 -10.58
C THR A 230 1.25 -11.02 -10.33
N LEU A 231 1.73 -11.65 -9.26
CA LEU A 231 1.36 -13.02 -8.89
C LEU A 231 -0.09 -13.13 -8.40
N VAL A 232 -0.66 -12.07 -7.84
CA VAL A 232 -2.09 -12.01 -7.48
C VAL A 232 -2.97 -12.12 -8.72
N GLY A 233 -2.58 -11.48 -9.83
CA GLY A 233 -3.30 -11.59 -11.10
C GLY A 233 -3.35 -13.02 -11.68
N ALA A 234 -2.47 -13.92 -11.23
CA ALA A 234 -2.39 -15.33 -11.62
C ALA A 234 -2.59 -16.28 -10.42
N ALA A 235 -3.31 -15.86 -9.37
CA ALA A 235 -3.35 -16.55 -8.08
C ALA A 235 -3.71 -18.04 -8.18
N SER A 236 -4.72 -18.41 -8.98
CA SER A 236 -5.12 -19.83 -9.16
C SER A 236 -3.97 -20.67 -9.74
N SER A 237 -3.34 -20.19 -10.80
CA SER A 237 -2.19 -20.89 -11.43
C SER A 237 -1.01 -21.02 -10.47
N VAL A 238 -0.74 -19.97 -9.68
CA VAL A 238 0.33 -19.96 -8.65
C VAL A 238 0.06 -21.02 -7.59
N VAL A 239 -1.16 -21.08 -7.06
CA VAL A 239 -1.55 -22.04 -6.02
C VAL A 239 -1.48 -23.48 -6.56
N ASP A 240 -2.06 -23.74 -7.73
CA ASP A 240 -2.04 -25.04 -8.36
C ASP A 240 -0.61 -25.53 -8.63
N PHE A 241 0.27 -24.61 -9.10
CA PHE A 241 1.66 -24.95 -9.33
C PHE A 241 2.38 -25.28 -8.02
N ALA A 242 2.21 -24.46 -6.98
CA ALA A 242 2.82 -24.66 -5.68
C ALA A 242 2.40 -25.99 -5.04
N LEU A 243 1.12 -26.36 -5.15
CA LEU A 243 0.59 -27.64 -4.65
C LEU A 243 1.16 -28.84 -5.44
N ARG A 244 1.23 -28.76 -6.78
CA ARG A 244 1.85 -29.82 -7.61
C ARG A 244 3.31 -30.05 -7.25
N GLN A 245 4.07 -28.96 -6.98
CA GLN A 245 5.46 -29.03 -6.57
C GLN A 245 5.64 -29.39 -5.08
N ARG A 246 4.54 -29.51 -4.33
CA ARG A 246 4.52 -29.74 -2.87
C ARG A 246 5.33 -28.70 -2.09
N TRP A 247 5.29 -27.46 -2.52
CA TRP A 247 5.98 -26.36 -1.89
C TRP A 247 5.33 -25.95 -0.57
N ILE A 248 6.16 -25.69 0.43
CA ILE A 248 5.74 -25.07 1.68
C ILE A 248 5.78 -23.57 1.47
N THR A 249 4.61 -22.97 1.33
CA THR A 249 4.49 -21.59 0.86
C THR A 249 4.24 -20.60 2.00
N ALA A 250 4.88 -19.45 1.93
CA ALA A 250 4.51 -18.26 2.70
C ALA A 250 4.24 -17.09 1.76
N THR A 251 3.35 -16.20 2.17
CA THR A 251 3.02 -15.00 1.42
C THR A 251 2.78 -13.81 2.34
N LEU A 252 2.94 -12.61 1.81
CA LEU A 252 2.53 -11.35 2.43
C LEU A 252 1.28 -10.75 1.73
N SER A 253 0.69 -11.52 0.81
CA SER A 253 -0.53 -11.14 0.10
C SER A 253 -1.73 -11.91 0.64
N PRO A 254 -2.73 -11.25 1.24
CA PRO A 254 -3.94 -11.91 1.70
C PRO A 254 -4.67 -12.61 0.55
N TRP A 255 -4.70 -12.01 -0.64
CA TRP A 255 -5.35 -12.60 -1.83
C TRP A 255 -4.70 -13.92 -2.27
N LEU A 256 -3.38 -14.05 -2.21
CA LEU A 256 -2.70 -15.31 -2.50
C LEU A 256 -2.94 -16.37 -1.42
N PHE A 257 -3.04 -15.94 -0.17
CA PHE A 257 -3.39 -16.83 0.94
C PHE A 257 -4.83 -17.33 0.79
N ASP A 258 -5.78 -16.47 0.52
CA ASP A 258 -7.20 -16.83 0.35
C ASP A 258 -7.43 -17.67 -0.91
N ALA A 259 -6.60 -17.51 -1.94
CA ALA A 259 -6.55 -18.39 -3.10
C ALA A 259 -6.07 -19.82 -2.76
N GLY A 260 -5.32 -20.02 -1.66
CA GLY A 260 -4.97 -21.36 -1.18
C GLY A 260 -3.52 -21.58 -0.73
N LEU A 261 -2.68 -20.57 -0.63
CA LEU A 261 -1.33 -20.74 -0.09
C LEU A 261 -1.35 -21.08 1.39
N LEU A 262 -0.27 -21.70 1.90
CA LEU A 262 -0.22 -22.32 3.22
C LEU A 262 -0.16 -21.33 4.38
N LEU A 263 0.70 -20.31 4.28
CA LEU A 263 0.96 -19.38 5.37
C LEU A 263 0.90 -17.93 4.88
N TYR A 264 0.19 -17.10 5.60
CA TYR A 264 0.18 -15.66 5.47
C TYR A 264 0.81 -15.02 6.71
N HIS A 265 1.67 -14.03 6.48
CA HIS A 265 2.19 -13.20 7.56
C HIS A 265 2.37 -11.78 7.06
N GLY A 266 1.43 -10.93 7.40
CA GLY A 266 1.36 -9.54 6.92
C GLY A 266 0.24 -8.75 7.59
N PRO A 267 -0.06 -7.52 7.13
CA PRO A 267 -1.18 -6.73 7.62
C PRO A 267 -2.50 -7.48 7.44
N SER A 268 -3.40 -7.45 8.44
CA SER A 268 -4.71 -8.09 8.32
C SER A 268 -5.58 -7.45 7.22
N ASP A 269 -6.63 -8.15 6.74
CA ASP A 269 -7.57 -7.55 5.76
C ASP A 269 -8.30 -6.33 6.33
N ALA A 270 -8.58 -6.35 7.63
CA ALA A 270 -9.10 -5.17 8.35
C ALA A 270 -8.11 -3.99 8.26
N ASP A 271 -6.81 -4.28 8.19
CA ASP A 271 -5.79 -3.26 8.02
C ASP A 271 -5.75 -2.68 6.59
N SER A 272 -6.16 -3.43 5.56
CA SER A 272 -6.22 -2.90 4.19
C SER A 272 -7.28 -1.80 4.06
N GLN A 273 -8.47 -1.99 4.62
CA GLN A 273 -9.48 -0.95 4.70
C GLN A 273 -9.02 0.18 5.64
N TYR A 274 -8.43 -0.17 6.77
CA TYR A 274 -7.85 0.78 7.71
C TYR A 274 -6.78 1.64 7.05
N VAL A 275 -5.84 1.05 6.30
CA VAL A 275 -4.80 1.79 5.56
C VAL A 275 -5.42 2.80 4.59
N PHE A 276 -6.44 2.39 3.85
CA PHE A 276 -7.13 3.28 2.94
C PHE A 276 -7.78 4.46 3.69
N GLU A 277 -8.58 4.19 4.72
CA GLU A 277 -9.26 5.23 5.50
C GLU A 277 -8.27 6.16 6.22
N ARG A 278 -7.21 5.61 6.80
CA ARG A 278 -6.15 6.41 7.43
C ARG A 278 -5.40 7.28 6.43
N GLY A 279 -5.09 6.74 5.25
CA GLY A 279 -4.49 7.52 4.17
C GLY A 279 -5.34 8.72 3.77
N LEU A 280 -6.67 8.53 3.66
CA LEU A 280 -7.59 9.64 3.39
C LEU A 280 -7.61 10.67 4.54
N GLN A 281 -7.55 10.23 5.79
CA GLN A 281 -7.46 11.14 6.95
C GLN A 281 -6.14 11.93 6.96
N MET A 282 -5.03 11.31 6.58
CA MET A 282 -3.75 12.02 6.39
C MET A 282 -3.85 13.05 5.27
N ALA A 283 -4.44 12.66 4.15
CA ALA A 283 -4.68 13.54 3.01
C ALA A 283 -5.58 14.73 3.40
N ASP A 284 -6.66 14.51 4.16
CA ASP A 284 -7.53 15.57 4.69
C ASP A 284 -6.74 16.58 5.54
N ARG A 285 -5.93 16.09 6.48
CA ARG A 285 -5.09 16.96 7.32
C ARG A 285 -4.15 17.83 6.49
N ILE A 286 -3.52 17.24 5.46
CA ILE A 286 -2.63 17.97 4.54
C ILE A 286 -3.40 19.01 3.72
N LEU A 287 -4.57 18.65 3.17
CA LEU A 287 -5.42 19.58 2.44
C LEU A 287 -5.90 20.75 3.30
N ARG A 288 -5.96 20.57 4.63
CA ARG A 288 -6.25 21.62 5.63
C ARG A 288 -5.00 22.36 6.13
N GLY A 289 -3.82 22.04 5.61
CA GLY A 289 -2.58 22.77 5.87
C GLY A 289 -1.59 22.10 6.82
N ALA A 290 -1.79 20.82 7.19
CA ALA A 290 -0.76 20.08 7.91
C ALA A 290 0.46 19.83 7.02
N ASN A 291 1.65 19.91 7.60
CA ASN A 291 2.90 19.63 6.91
C ASN A 291 3.21 18.13 6.97
N PRO A 292 3.36 17.42 5.84
CA PRO A 292 3.69 15.99 5.82
C PRO A 292 5.02 15.67 6.54
N ALA A 293 5.98 16.60 6.56
CA ALA A 293 7.26 16.42 7.24
C ALA A 293 7.13 16.17 8.76
N ASP A 294 6.05 16.66 9.36
CA ASP A 294 5.78 16.56 10.79
C ASP A 294 4.72 15.49 11.13
N MET A 295 4.23 14.78 10.12
CA MET A 295 3.22 13.73 10.28
C MET A 295 3.89 12.36 10.32
N PRO A 296 3.96 11.67 11.47
CA PRO A 296 4.58 10.34 11.55
C PRO A 296 4.03 9.37 10.52
N VAL A 297 4.90 8.52 9.98
CA VAL A 297 4.49 7.36 9.18
C VAL A 297 3.81 6.37 10.13
N GLU A 298 2.62 5.92 9.74
CA GLU A 298 1.90 4.92 10.51
C GLU A 298 2.30 3.51 10.06
N LEU A 299 2.35 2.60 11.02
CA LEU A 299 2.55 1.18 10.81
C LEU A 299 1.19 0.47 10.89
N PRO A 300 1.02 -0.72 10.28
CA PRO A 300 -0.15 -1.55 10.50
C PRO A 300 -0.34 -1.78 12.00
N ALA A 301 -1.57 -1.64 12.46
CA ALA A 301 -1.89 -1.84 13.88
C ALA A 301 -1.67 -3.29 14.31
N HIS A 302 -1.82 -4.23 13.38
CA HIS A 302 -1.72 -5.65 13.63
C HIS A 302 -1.08 -6.40 12.45
N VAL A 303 -0.11 -7.27 12.74
CA VAL A 303 0.48 -8.20 11.77
C VAL A 303 -0.09 -9.57 12.05
N GLU A 304 -0.92 -10.06 11.14
CA GLU A 304 -1.61 -11.34 11.25
C GLU A 304 -0.71 -12.50 10.81
N LEU A 305 -0.70 -13.56 11.59
CA LEU A 305 -0.24 -14.88 11.18
C LEU A 305 -1.46 -15.74 10.87
N ALA A 306 -1.68 -16.07 9.58
CA ALA A 306 -2.76 -16.96 9.19
C ALA A 306 -2.21 -18.28 8.60
N ILE A 307 -2.91 -19.39 8.88
CA ILE A 307 -2.51 -20.73 8.47
C ILE A 307 -3.69 -21.42 7.77
N ASN A 308 -3.43 -22.02 6.60
CA ASN A 308 -4.40 -22.77 5.82
C ASN A 308 -4.21 -24.26 6.03
N LEU A 309 -5.10 -24.88 6.83
CA LEU A 309 -5.07 -26.30 7.10
C LEU A 309 -5.49 -27.16 5.89
N ARG A 310 -6.24 -26.62 4.91
CA ARG A 310 -6.54 -27.33 3.66
C ARG A 310 -5.26 -27.53 2.86
N ALA A 311 -4.47 -26.47 2.72
CA ALA A 311 -3.17 -26.55 2.06
C ALA A 311 -2.23 -27.50 2.82
N ALA A 312 -2.18 -27.43 4.15
CA ALA A 312 -1.38 -28.34 4.97
C ALA A 312 -1.76 -29.82 4.74
N ARG A 313 -3.07 -30.14 4.76
CA ARG A 313 -3.57 -31.50 4.46
C ARG A 313 -3.23 -31.95 3.05
N ALA A 314 -3.40 -31.08 2.05
CA ALA A 314 -3.07 -31.39 0.65
C ALA A 314 -1.58 -31.71 0.45
N LEU A 315 -0.71 -31.06 1.25
CA LEU A 315 0.73 -31.29 1.26
C LEU A 315 1.15 -32.48 2.14
N GLY A 316 0.24 -33.05 2.93
CA GLY A 316 0.54 -34.14 3.90
C GLY A 316 1.37 -33.64 5.09
N LEU A 317 1.23 -32.37 5.46
CA LEU A 317 1.99 -31.76 6.54
C LEU A 317 1.27 -31.89 7.89
N THR A 318 2.04 -32.22 8.92
CA THR A 318 1.63 -32.07 10.33
C THR A 318 2.27 -30.79 10.85
N LEU A 319 1.44 -29.81 11.17
CA LEU A 319 1.94 -28.51 11.65
C LEU A 319 2.25 -28.56 13.15
N PRO A 320 3.33 -27.91 13.62
CA PRO A 320 3.63 -27.80 15.03
C PRO A 320 2.49 -27.12 15.79
N GLN A 321 2.10 -27.70 16.93
CA GLN A 321 1.05 -27.13 17.77
C GLN A 321 1.41 -25.70 18.25
N SER A 322 2.69 -25.48 18.56
CA SER A 322 3.20 -24.15 18.93
C SER A 322 3.00 -23.09 17.85
N LEU A 323 2.99 -23.47 16.58
CA LEU A 323 2.73 -22.56 15.46
C LEU A 323 1.21 -22.27 15.35
N LEU A 324 0.37 -23.31 15.50
CA LEU A 324 -1.08 -23.16 15.48
C LEU A 324 -1.60 -22.29 16.63
N LEU A 325 -0.99 -22.40 17.82
CA LEU A 325 -1.34 -21.56 18.97
C LEU A 325 -0.93 -20.08 18.81
N ARG A 326 -0.02 -19.79 17.89
CA ARG A 326 0.44 -18.43 17.59
C ARG A 326 -0.32 -17.83 16.41
N ALA A 327 -1.09 -18.63 15.69
CA ALA A 327 -1.85 -18.16 14.54
C ALA A 327 -3.07 -17.33 15.00
N ASP A 328 -3.22 -16.15 14.42
CA ASP A 328 -4.38 -15.29 14.65
C ASP A 328 -5.60 -15.83 13.89
N ARG A 329 -5.35 -16.46 12.73
CA ARG A 329 -6.39 -17.08 11.90
C ARG A 329 -5.98 -18.46 11.40
N VAL A 330 -6.88 -19.42 11.54
CA VAL A 330 -6.70 -20.78 11.01
C VAL A 330 -7.88 -21.11 10.09
N VAL A 331 -7.59 -21.29 8.79
CA VAL A 331 -8.57 -21.67 7.77
C VAL A 331 -8.64 -23.19 7.68
N GLN A 332 -9.85 -23.76 7.80
CA GLN A 332 -10.11 -25.22 7.80
C GLN A 332 -10.57 -25.71 6.44
#